data_5737c796c4bbd70c7b3ab5d698aaec8a
#
_entry.id   5737c796c4bbd70c7b3ab5d698aaec8a
#
_cell.length_a   1.000
_cell.length_b   1.000
_cell.length_c   1.000
_cell.angle_alpha   90.00
_cell.angle_beta   90.00
_cell.angle_gamma   90.00
#
_symmetry.space_group_name_H-M   'P 1'
#
loop_
_entity.id
_entity.type
_entity.pdbx_description
1 polymer ?
#
loop_
_entity_poly.entity_id
_entity_poly.type
_entity_poly.pdbx_seq_one_letter_code
_entity_poly.pdbx_strand_id
1 'polypeptide(L)'
;MNGLTGDILVKGKILNGNTNKQDFCINFQNELLSSDISNNMFVFKDAIMLNGIYFWAVVNFQNDKVSRIELDNADENLKNTFNNWANYKAKKKKEIHDKWVEEILGKPDIKKGDSLIYNRTWGEVTSFEDKKSGQVEIWISYKK
;
A
#
# COMPACT_ATOMS: atom_id res chain seq x y z
N MET A 1 1.39 -4.11 -9.45
CA MET A 1 2.49 -3.12 -9.37
C MET A 1 3.60 -3.50 -10.33
N ASN A 2 4.17 -2.53 -11.00
CA ASN A 2 5.32 -2.73 -11.88
C ASN A 2 6.61 -2.48 -11.08
N GLY A 3 7.42 -3.50 -10.89
CA GLY A 3 8.65 -3.39 -10.07
C GLY A 3 9.73 -2.48 -10.66
N LEU A 4 9.74 -2.29 -11.99
CA LEU A 4 10.73 -1.46 -12.67
C LEU A 4 10.41 0.03 -12.58
N THR A 5 9.13 0.39 -12.53
CA THR A 5 8.67 1.79 -12.62
C THR A 5 7.98 2.27 -11.34
N GLY A 6 7.52 1.36 -10.49
CA GLY A 6 6.70 1.70 -9.32
C GLY A 6 5.25 2.02 -9.66
N ASP A 7 4.84 1.82 -10.90
CA ASP A 7 3.47 2.09 -11.31
C ASP A 7 2.51 1.08 -10.69
N ILE A 8 1.37 1.59 -10.22
CA ILE A 8 0.25 0.77 -9.74
C ILE A 8 -0.93 1.03 -10.65
N LEU A 9 -1.54 -0.05 -11.14
CA LEU A 9 -2.72 0.04 -11.98
C LEU A 9 -3.97 -0.18 -11.13
N VAL A 10 -4.79 0.86 -10.99
CA VAL A 10 -6.03 0.82 -10.21
C VAL A 10 -7.19 1.13 -11.15
N LYS A 11 -8.05 0.14 -11.37
CA LYS A 11 -9.24 0.29 -12.24
C LYS A 11 -8.89 0.89 -13.61
N GLY A 12 -7.79 0.42 -14.20
CA GLY A 12 -7.32 0.86 -15.51
C GLY A 12 -6.56 2.19 -15.52
N LYS A 13 -6.31 2.79 -14.36
CA LYS A 13 -5.59 4.06 -14.25
C LYS A 13 -4.30 3.88 -13.48
N ILE A 14 -3.23 4.53 -13.95
CA ILE A 14 -1.90 4.41 -13.36
C ILE A 14 -1.74 5.41 -12.21
N LEU A 15 -1.24 4.91 -11.07
CA LEU A 15 -0.78 5.71 -9.95
C LEU A 15 0.73 5.53 -9.78
N ASN A 16 1.45 6.63 -9.62
CA ASN A 16 2.88 6.64 -9.31
C ASN A 16 3.29 7.98 -8.68
N GLY A 17 4.58 8.19 -8.46
CA GLY A 17 5.09 9.42 -7.85
C GLY A 17 4.88 10.69 -8.66
N ASN A 18 4.49 10.58 -9.92
CA ASN A 18 4.19 11.72 -10.80
C ASN A 18 2.68 12.04 -10.86
N THR A 19 1.85 11.21 -10.26
CA THR A 19 0.40 11.43 -10.23
C THR A 19 0.10 12.69 -9.42
N ASN A 20 -0.58 13.63 -10.06
CA ASN A 20 -0.92 14.90 -9.44
C ASN A 20 -2.25 14.77 -8.70
N LYS A 21 -2.37 15.51 -7.59
CA LYS A 21 -3.52 15.39 -6.69
C LYS A 21 -4.84 15.73 -7.36
N GLN A 22 -4.87 16.75 -8.21
CA GLN A 22 -6.09 17.15 -8.90
C GLN A 22 -6.58 16.06 -9.85
N ASP A 23 -5.69 15.49 -10.65
CA ASP A 23 -6.04 14.38 -11.55
C ASP A 23 -6.51 13.15 -10.79
N PHE A 24 -5.84 12.85 -9.69
CA PHE A 24 -6.21 11.75 -8.81
C PHE A 24 -7.64 11.92 -8.27
N CYS A 25 -7.95 13.09 -7.73
CA CYS A 25 -9.29 13.37 -7.19
C CYS A 25 -10.37 13.29 -8.27
N ILE A 26 -10.09 13.79 -9.48
CA ILE A 26 -11.03 13.70 -10.62
C ILE A 26 -11.23 12.25 -11.04
N ASN A 27 -10.13 11.49 -11.18
CA ASN A 27 -10.18 10.11 -11.67
C ASN A 27 -10.84 9.14 -10.70
N PHE A 28 -10.72 9.39 -9.40
CA PHE A 28 -11.18 8.47 -8.36
C PHE A 28 -12.25 9.05 -7.43
N GLN A 29 -12.88 10.17 -7.80
CA GLN A 29 -13.81 10.87 -6.91
C GLN A 29 -14.92 9.97 -6.34
N ASN A 30 -15.41 9.01 -7.12
CA ASN A 30 -16.48 8.10 -6.71
C ASN A 30 -15.98 6.88 -5.93
N GLU A 31 -14.68 6.64 -5.90
CA GLU A 31 -14.05 5.52 -5.20
C GLU A 31 -13.43 5.91 -3.87
N LEU A 32 -13.42 7.19 -3.53
CA LEU A 32 -12.78 7.70 -2.31
C LEU A 32 -13.82 8.01 -1.23
N LEU A 33 -13.44 7.85 0.04
CA LEU A 33 -14.28 8.26 1.17
C LEU A 33 -14.53 9.77 1.13
N SER A 34 -13.51 10.55 0.72
CA SER A 34 -13.64 11.98 0.48
C SER A 34 -12.67 12.36 -0.64
N SER A 35 -13.13 13.17 -1.60
CA SER A 35 -12.30 13.69 -2.67
C SER A 35 -11.98 15.18 -2.49
N ASP A 36 -12.05 15.69 -1.26
CA ASP A 36 -11.72 17.07 -0.96
C ASP A 36 -10.23 17.33 -1.21
N ILE A 37 -9.93 18.18 -2.18
CA ILE A 37 -8.57 18.47 -2.64
C ILE A 37 -7.71 19.18 -1.56
N SER A 38 -8.33 19.71 -0.50
CA SER A 38 -7.58 20.29 0.61
C SER A 38 -6.88 19.23 1.45
N ASN A 39 -7.31 17.98 1.36
CA ASN A 39 -6.68 16.85 2.06
C ASN A 39 -5.38 16.44 1.36
N ASN A 40 -4.46 15.85 2.13
CA ASN A 40 -3.24 15.22 1.61
C ASN A 40 -3.25 13.70 1.79
N MET A 41 -4.32 13.16 2.35
CA MET A 41 -4.49 11.72 2.55
C MET A 41 -5.88 11.32 2.04
N PHE A 42 -5.90 10.29 1.19
CA PHE A 42 -7.15 9.79 0.61
C PHE A 42 -7.27 8.30 0.86
N VAL A 43 -8.48 7.86 1.20
CA VAL A 43 -8.78 6.47 1.51
C VAL A 43 -9.77 5.94 0.49
N PHE A 44 -9.47 4.80 -0.13
CA PHE A 44 -10.42 4.12 -1.00
C PHE A 44 -11.55 3.52 -0.16
N LYS A 45 -12.80 3.69 -0.62
CA LYS A 45 -13.99 3.12 0.07
C LYS A 45 -13.97 1.61 0.07
N ASP A 46 -13.57 1.02 -1.07
CA ASP A 46 -13.59 -0.41 -1.29
C ASP A 46 -12.18 -0.91 -1.51
N ALA A 47 -11.96 -2.19 -1.22
CA ALA A 47 -10.68 -2.83 -1.48
C ALA A 47 -10.37 -2.81 -2.97
N ILE A 48 -9.09 -2.62 -3.31
CA ILE A 48 -8.61 -2.61 -4.70
C ILE A 48 -7.82 -3.89 -4.97
N MET A 49 -7.99 -4.43 -6.19
CA MET A 49 -7.26 -5.63 -6.63
C MET A 49 -5.90 -5.22 -7.22
N LEU A 50 -4.82 -5.71 -6.64
CA LEU A 50 -3.47 -5.51 -7.15
C LEU A 50 -2.75 -6.85 -7.21
N ASN A 51 -2.36 -7.28 -8.40
CA ASN A 51 -1.59 -8.53 -8.60
C ASN A 51 -2.17 -9.72 -7.82
N GLY A 52 -3.49 -9.91 -7.92
CA GLY A 52 -4.18 -11.09 -7.37
C GLY A 52 -4.65 -10.97 -5.93
N ILE A 53 -4.40 -9.86 -5.25
CA ILE A 53 -4.81 -9.65 -3.85
C ILE A 53 -5.63 -8.37 -3.74
N TYR A 54 -6.70 -8.41 -2.94
CA TYR A 54 -7.46 -7.22 -2.57
C TYR A 54 -6.83 -6.54 -1.37
N PHE A 55 -6.57 -5.22 -1.52
CA PHE A 55 -6.00 -4.40 -0.46
C PHE A 55 -6.91 -3.24 -0.11
N TRP A 56 -6.98 -2.89 1.18
CA TRP A 56 -7.35 -1.55 1.60
C TRP A 56 -6.19 -0.63 1.26
N ALA A 57 -6.47 0.53 0.69
CA ALA A 57 -5.42 1.43 0.21
C ALA A 57 -5.62 2.86 0.70
N VAL A 58 -4.52 3.47 1.13
CA VAL A 58 -4.44 4.88 1.49
C VAL A 58 -3.37 5.52 0.60
N VAL A 59 -3.70 6.67 0.00
CA VAL A 59 -2.79 7.42 -0.86
C VAL A 59 -2.46 8.75 -0.22
N ASN A 60 -1.17 8.98 0.01
CA ASN A 60 -0.66 10.21 0.63
C ASN A 60 0.01 11.09 -0.43
N PHE A 61 -0.22 12.40 -0.32
CA PHE A 61 0.33 13.41 -1.22
C PHE A 61 1.28 14.33 -0.48
N GLN A 62 2.31 14.78 -1.16
CA GLN A 62 3.22 15.82 -0.72
C GLN A 62 3.60 16.68 -1.92
N ASN A 63 3.46 18.01 -1.80
CA ASN A 63 3.70 18.95 -2.91
C ASN A 63 2.90 18.58 -4.16
N ASP A 64 1.63 18.23 -3.96
CA ASP A 64 0.64 17.86 -5.00
C ASP A 64 0.98 16.59 -5.80
N LYS A 65 1.94 15.79 -5.35
CA LYS A 65 2.30 14.50 -5.97
C LYS A 65 2.14 13.37 -4.97
N VAL A 66 1.85 12.18 -5.46
CA VAL A 66 1.79 10.99 -4.60
C VAL A 66 3.16 10.79 -3.96
N SER A 67 3.19 10.72 -2.63
CA SER A 67 4.40 10.45 -1.86
C SER A 67 4.45 9.02 -1.38
N ARG A 68 3.32 8.45 -0.98
CA ARG A 68 3.26 7.09 -0.43
C ARG A 68 1.90 6.47 -0.63
N ILE A 69 1.89 5.19 -0.93
CA ILE A 69 0.69 4.36 -0.94
C ILE A 69 0.85 3.31 0.15
N GLU A 70 -0.16 3.16 1.00
CA GLU A 70 -0.17 2.20 2.10
C GLU A 70 -1.20 1.12 1.77
N LEU A 71 -0.78 -0.14 1.82
CA LEU A 71 -1.61 -1.29 1.48
C LEU A 71 -1.75 -2.22 2.68
N ASP A 72 -2.98 -2.65 2.93
CA ASP A 72 -3.31 -3.63 3.95
C ASP A 72 -4.23 -4.69 3.34
N ASN A 73 -3.87 -5.96 3.50
CA ASN A 73 -4.67 -7.07 2.96
C ASN A 73 -6.11 -6.99 3.48
N ALA A 74 -7.06 -7.03 2.55
CA ALA A 74 -8.49 -6.85 2.86
C ALA A 74 -9.22 -8.14 3.24
N ASP A 75 -8.52 -9.26 3.38
CA ASP A 75 -9.13 -10.52 3.79
C ASP A 75 -9.67 -10.41 5.22
N GLU A 76 -10.97 -10.52 5.37
CA GLU A 76 -11.65 -10.42 6.67
C GLU A 76 -11.17 -11.47 7.68
N ASN A 77 -10.73 -12.64 7.21
CA ASN A 77 -10.21 -13.70 8.07
C ASN A 77 -8.85 -13.34 8.71
N LEU A 78 -8.17 -12.33 8.16
CA LEU A 78 -6.86 -11.87 8.66
C LEU A 78 -6.98 -10.59 9.49
N LYS A 79 -8.19 -10.07 9.66
CA LYS A 79 -8.43 -8.85 10.41
C LYS A 79 -8.47 -9.13 11.91
N ASN A 80 -7.62 -8.45 12.67
CA ASN A 80 -7.70 -8.44 14.12
C ASN A 80 -8.62 -7.32 14.59
N THR A 81 -9.55 -7.68 15.49
CA THR A 81 -10.44 -6.73 16.14
C THR A 81 -10.30 -6.90 17.65
N PHE A 82 -10.86 -5.96 18.42
CA PHE A 82 -10.85 -6.04 19.88
C PHE A 82 -11.43 -7.37 20.40
N ASN A 83 -12.51 -7.85 19.77
CA ASN A 83 -13.21 -9.07 20.21
C ASN A 83 -12.70 -10.35 19.52
N ASN A 84 -11.85 -10.24 18.53
CA ASN A 84 -11.40 -11.38 17.73
C ASN A 84 -9.92 -11.28 17.40
N TRP A 85 -9.11 -10.98 18.42
CA TRP A 85 -7.67 -10.89 18.27
C TRP A 85 -7.04 -12.27 18.25
N ALA A 86 -6.11 -12.48 17.32
CA ALA A 86 -5.28 -13.68 17.29
C ALA A 86 -3.92 -13.35 16.68
N ASN A 87 -2.84 -13.72 17.34
CA ASN A 87 -1.47 -13.43 16.90
C ASN A 87 -1.18 -14.04 15.52
N TYR A 88 -1.74 -15.23 15.22
CA TYR A 88 -1.52 -15.87 13.93
C TYR A 88 -2.01 -15.04 12.74
N LYS A 89 -3.01 -14.18 12.95
CA LYS A 89 -3.57 -13.35 11.86
C LYS A 89 -2.55 -12.34 11.36
N ALA A 90 -1.87 -11.65 12.26
CA ALA A 90 -0.82 -10.70 11.89
C ALA A 90 0.34 -11.42 11.18
N LYS A 91 0.76 -12.55 11.72
CA LYS A 91 1.82 -13.37 11.14
C LYS A 91 1.45 -13.87 9.75
N LYS A 92 0.22 -14.37 9.59
CA LYS A 92 -0.26 -14.87 8.30
C LYS A 92 -0.35 -13.74 7.28
N LYS A 93 -0.86 -12.58 7.68
CA LYS A 93 -0.93 -11.40 6.82
C LYS A 93 0.46 -10.99 6.36
N LYS A 94 1.44 -10.96 7.28
CA LYS A 94 2.83 -10.62 6.97
C LYS A 94 3.43 -11.59 5.96
N GLU A 95 3.20 -12.88 6.11
CA GLU A 95 3.67 -13.90 5.16
C GLU A 95 3.09 -13.67 3.76
N ILE A 96 1.79 -13.34 3.68
CA ILE A 96 1.12 -13.08 2.40
C ILE A 96 1.66 -11.80 1.76
N HIS A 97 1.84 -10.74 2.55
CA HIS A 97 2.43 -9.48 2.07
C HIS A 97 3.85 -9.71 1.54
N ASP A 98 4.68 -10.41 2.30
CA ASP A 98 6.07 -10.68 1.93
C ASP A 98 6.14 -11.47 0.61
N LYS A 99 5.30 -12.48 0.46
CA LYS A 99 5.23 -13.27 -0.77
C LYS A 99 4.81 -12.42 -1.96
N TRP A 100 3.79 -11.58 -1.79
CA TRP A 100 3.30 -10.69 -2.84
C TRP A 100 4.41 -9.74 -3.31
N VAL A 101 5.12 -9.11 -2.38
CA VAL A 101 6.21 -8.20 -2.71
C VAL A 101 7.36 -8.94 -3.38
N GLU A 102 7.73 -10.12 -2.87
CA GLU A 102 8.82 -10.91 -3.42
C GLU A 102 8.52 -11.39 -4.84
N GLU A 103 7.28 -11.76 -5.15
CA GLU A 103 6.88 -12.14 -6.50
C GLU A 103 7.05 -10.98 -7.51
N ILE A 104 6.89 -9.74 -7.05
CA ILE A 104 7.00 -8.56 -7.91
C ILE A 104 8.44 -8.02 -7.97
N LEU A 105 9.13 -7.98 -6.84
CA LEU A 105 10.42 -7.30 -6.69
C LEU A 105 11.62 -8.22 -6.49
N GLY A 106 11.38 -9.50 -6.25
CA GLY A 106 12.45 -10.44 -5.95
C GLY A 106 12.88 -10.40 -4.49
N LYS A 107 14.16 -10.71 -4.23
CA LYS A 107 14.68 -10.71 -2.87
C LYS A 107 14.83 -9.30 -2.33
N PRO A 108 14.56 -9.07 -1.02
CA PRO A 108 14.75 -7.75 -0.45
C PRO A 108 16.22 -7.34 -0.44
N ASP A 109 16.46 -6.04 -0.52
CA ASP A 109 17.80 -5.47 -0.41
C ASP A 109 18.26 -5.47 1.05
N ILE A 110 17.32 -5.23 1.98
CA ILE A 110 17.60 -5.17 3.41
C ILE A 110 16.51 -5.93 4.15
N LYS A 111 16.94 -6.75 5.13
CA LYS A 111 16.05 -7.33 6.14
C LYS A 111 16.40 -6.69 7.48
N LYS A 112 15.42 -6.03 8.10
CA LYS A 112 15.61 -5.42 9.41
C LYS A 112 14.53 -5.94 10.35
N GLY A 113 14.87 -6.89 11.22
CA GLY A 113 13.89 -7.63 11.98
C GLY A 113 12.95 -8.37 11.02
N ASP A 114 11.66 -8.14 11.14
CA ASP A 114 10.65 -8.71 10.24
C ASP A 114 10.39 -7.83 9.01
N SER A 115 11.01 -6.65 8.94
CA SER A 115 10.78 -5.73 7.82
C SER A 115 11.61 -6.14 6.61
N LEU A 116 10.98 -6.17 5.45
CA LEU A 116 11.64 -6.36 4.15
C LEU A 116 11.66 -5.02 3.44
N ILE A 117 12.85 -4.58 3.03
CA ILE A 117 13.04 -3.27 2.39
C ILE A 117 13.63 -3.46 1.01
N TYR A 118 12.99 -2.82 0.03
CA TYR A 118 13.36 -2.84 -1.37
C TYR A 118 13.65 -1.43 -1.83
N ASN A 119 14.89 -1.17 -2.25
CA ASN A 119 15.28 0.14 -2.80
C ASN A 119 15.27 0.07 -4.32
N ARG A 120 14.65 1.07 -4.95
CA ARG A 120 14.55 1.18 -6.41
C ARG A 120 14.87 2.60 -6.84
N THR A 121 15.14 2.80 -8.12
CA THR A 121 15.42 4.14 -8.66
C THR A 121 14.25 5.10 -8.47
N TRP A 122 13.02 4.58 -8.48
CA TRP A 122 11.79 5.36 -8.35
C TRP A 122 11.34 5.55 -6.90
N GLY A 123 11.86 4.77 -5.96
CA GLY A 123 11.42 4.85 -4.57
C GLY A 123 11.79 3.62 -3.75
N GLU A 124 10.97 3.35 -2.73
CA GLU A 124 11.20 2.27 -1.78
C GLU A 124 9.90 1.51 -1.52
N VAL A 125 9.99 0.20 -1.35
CA VAL A 125 8.87 -0.62 -0.86
C VAL A 125 9.29 -1.27 0.44
N THR A 126 8.44 -1.19 1.46
CA THR A 126 8.67 -1.83 2.76
C THR A 126 7.46 -2.68 3.12
N SER A 127 7.71 -3.95 3.44
CA SER A 127 6.72 -4.85 4.05
C SER A 127 7.08 -5.03 5.51
N PHE A 128 6.16 -4.66 6.42
CA PHE A 128 6.50 -4.62 7.85
C PHE A 128 5.30 -4.91 8.75
N GLU A 129 5.60 -5.24 9.99
CA GLU A 129 4.62 -5.30 11.08
C GLU A 129 5.03 -4.28 12.14
N ASP A 130 4.10 -3.43 12.55
CA ASP A 130 4.28 -2.56 13.71
C ASP A 130 3.98 -3.37 14.97
N LYS A 131 5.02 -3.74 15.72
CA LYS A 131 4.88 -4.57 16.93
C LYS A 131 4.04 -3.92 18.02
N LYS A 132 3.97 -2.59 18.05
CA LYS A 132 3.19 -1.86 19.04
C LYS A 132 1.69 -1.94 18.78
N SER A 133 1.29 -1.73 17.53
CA SER A 133 -0.12 -1.73 17.13
C SER A 133 -0.60 -3.07 16.57
N GLY A 134 0.32 -3.94 16.16
CA GLY A 134 0.00 -5.18 15.46
C GLY A 134 -0.42 -4.97 14.01
N GLN A 135 -0.32 -3.74 13.49
CA GLN A 135 -0.63 -3.46 12.09
C GLN A 135 0.43 -4.04 11.17
N VAL A 136 -0.04 -4.65 10.08
CA VAL A 136 0.81 -5.24 9.04
C VAL A 136 0.49 -4.54 7.74
N GLU A 137 1.47 -3.90 7.12
CA GLU A 137 1.25 -3.07 5.94
C GLU A 137 2.40 -3.21 4.95
N ILE A 138 2.11 -2.82 3.71
CA ILE A 138 3.11 -2.57 2.68
C ILE A 138 3.06 -1.08 2.36
N TRP A 139 4.20 -0.42 2.45
CA TRP A 139 4.33 0.98 2.06
C TRP A 139 5.13 1.09 0.78
N ILE A 140 4.57 1.79 -0.20
CA ILE A 140 5.21 2.13 -1.46
C ILE A 140 5.48 3.62 -1.41
N SER A 141 6.75 4.00 -1.26
CA SER A 141 7.16 5.39 -1.09
C SER A 141 7.92 5.85 -2.33
N TYR A 142 7.49 6.94 -2.92
CA TYR A 142 8.09 7.47 -4.15
C TYR A 142 9.13 8.53 -3.83
N LYS A 143 10.21 8.55 -4.60
CA LYS A 143 11.23 9.59 -4.47
C LYS A 143 10.69 10.95 -4.90
N LYS A 144 11.14 11.95 -4.22
CA LYS A 144 10.86 13.35 -4.53
C LYS A 144 11.82 13.90 -5.57
#